data_350aafde6d910638eebed025b6036d12
#
_entry.id   350aafde6d910638eebed025b6036d12
#
_cell.length_a   1.000
_cell.length_b   1.000
_cell.length_c   1.000
_cell.angle_alpha   90.00
_cell.angle_beta   90.00
_cell.angle_gamma   90.00
#
_symmetry.space_group_name_H-M   'P 1'
#
loop_
_entity.id
_entity.type
_entity.pdbx_description
1 polymer ?
#
loop_
_entity_poly.entity_id
_entity_poly.type
_entity_poly.pdbx_seq_one_letter_code
_entity_poly.pdbx_strand_id
1 'polypeptide(L)'
;WWMVGLSGTASYFDVAGVMWTIAFFYVMGQQFMWPQWMWGGMIMLVVFAAFMGKWLRRSKVMTGAEWMVIRFGNGPAGQFARFFYAVMAVIIAVAFIGFAEYGVGQFLHTFLPKYGPHTLAITLMGIAAVYTVAAGLYGVVLTGFIQFCLMLIGSCVLIVMAVFRPDPAYLAAQMAS
;
A
#
# COMPACT_ATOMS: atom_id res chain seq x y z
N TRP A 1 17.38 -4.80 -9.50
CA TRP A 1 16.07 -4.38 -10.04
C TRP A 1 14.93 -5.25 -9.49
N TRP A 2 15.11 -6.58 -9.38
CA TRP A 2 14.08 -7.48 -8.89
C TRP A 2 13.72 -7.26 -7.40
N MET A 3 14.71 -6.99 -6.54
CA MET A 3 14.46 -6.68 -5.12
C MET A 3 13.62 -5.41 -4.95
N VAL A 4 13.89 -4.37 -5.75
CA VAL A 4 13.08 -3.14 -5.74
C VAL A 4 11.65 -3.41 -6.20
N GLY A 5 11.45 -4.27 -7.20
CA GLY A 5 10.13 -4.69 -7.64
C GLY A 5 9.36 -5.43 -6.56
N LEU A 6 9.98 -6.41 -5.89
CA LEU A 6 9.35 -7.17 -4.82
C LEU A 6 9.06 -6.30 -3.57
N SER A 7 9.97 -5.42 -3.20
CA SER A 7 9.75 -4.43 -2.14
C SER A 7 8.60 -3.48 -2.46
N GLY A 8 8.51 -3.02 -3.72
CA GLY A 8 7.38 -2.20 -4.18
C GLY A 8 6.04 -2.95 -4.10
N THR A 9 6.01 -4.23 -4.44
CA THR A 9 4.80 -5.06 -4.29
C THR A 9 4.38 -5.18 -2.81
N ALA A 10 5.32 -5.37 -1.89
CA ALA A 10 5.04 -5.41 -0.46
C ALA A 10 4.42 -4.10 0.06
N SER A 11 4.79 -2.96 -0.50
CA SER A 11 4.27 -1.64 -0.11
C SER A 11 2.79 -1.43 -0.46
N TYR A 12 2.24 -2.22 -1.38
CA TYR A 12 0.81 -2.19 -1.71
C TYR A 12 -0.04 -3.09 -0.80
N PHE A 13 0.60 -3.91 0.01
CA PHE A 13 -0.07 -4.83 0.93
C PHE A 13 0.03 -4.27 2.35
N ASP A 14 -0.96 -3.51 2.75
CA ASP A 14 -1.05 -2.94 4.09
C ASP A 14 -2.21 -3.54 4.90
N VAL A 15 -2.06 -3.56 6.23
CA VAL A 15 -3.05 -4.14 7.15
C VAL A 15 -4.37 -3.38 7.08
N ALA A 16 -4.34 -2.05 7.00
CA ALA A 16 -5.53 -1.22 6.96
C ALA A 16 -6.34 -1.48 5.68
N GLY A 17 -5.67 -1.56 4.52
CA GLY A 17 -6.29 -1.87 3.23
C GLY A 17 -6.89 -3.27 3.17
N VAL A 18 -6.23 -4.26 3.76
CA VAL A 18 -6.76 -5.63 3.85
C VAL A 18 -8.02 -5.67 4.73
N MET A 19 -8.00 -5.05 5.91
CA MET A 19 -9.17 -4.99 6.81
C MET A 19 -10.34 -4.28 6.14
N TRP A 20 -10.09 -3.16 5.47
CA TRP A 20 -11.09 -2.42 4.70
C TRP A 20 -11.71 -3.29 3.60
N THR A 21 -10.88 -3.97 2.82
CA THR A 21 -11.33 -4.87 1.75
C THR A 21 -12.20 -6.00 2.30
N ILE A 22 -11.79 -6.66 3.39
CA ILE A 22 -12.55 -7.73 4.04
C ILE A 22 -13.92 -7.20 4.53
N ALA A 23 -13.94 -6.03 5.17
CA ALA A 23 -15.19 -5.43 5.64
C ALA A 23 -16.17 -5.14 4.51
N PHE A 24 -15.68 -4.63 3.38
CA PHE A 24 -16.53 -4.40 2.20
C PHE A 24 -17.03 -5.68 1.55
N PHE A 25 -16.19 -6.73 1.48
CA PHE A 25 -16.64 -8.05 1.02
C PHE A 25 -17.72 -8.63 1.91
N TYR A 26 -17.62 -8.42 3.22
CA TYR A 26 -18.63 -8.89 4.17
C TYR A 26 -19.97 -8.16 3.98
N VAL A 27 -19.96 -6.85 3.75
CA VAL A 27 -21.17 -6.02 3.62
C VAL A 27 -21.79 -6.09 2.22
N MET A 28 -20.97 -6.06 1.17
CA MET A 28 -21.40 -5.94 -0.23
C MET A 28 -21.30 -7.26 -1.01
N GLY A 29 -20.73 -8.30 -0.41
CA GLY A 29 -20.51 -9.57 -1.07
C GLY A 29 -19.50 -9.51 -2.21
N GLN A 30 -19.52 -10.52 -3.07
CA GLN A 30 -18.56 -10.65 -4.19
C GLN A 30 -18.64 -9.53 -5.23
N GLN A 31 -19.73 -8.78 -5.28
CA GLN A 31 -19.89 -7.64 -6.19
C GLN A 31 -18.86 -6.54 -5.97
N PHE A 32 -18.30 -6.47 -4.75
CA PHE A 32 -17.23 -5.51 -4.42
C PHE A 32 -15.88 -5.82 -5.10
N MET A 33 -15.71 -7.03 -5.63
CA MET A 33 -14.46 -7.42 -6.30
C MET A 33 -14.13 -6.53 -7.50
N TRP A 34 -15.11 -6.14 -8.31
CA TRP A 34 -14.92 -5.28 -9.48
C TRP A 34 -14.44 -3.87 -9.16
N PRO A 35 -15.09 -3.11 -8.25
CA PRO A 35 -14.59 -1.81 -7.81
C PRO A 35 -13.18 -1.90 -7.24
N GLN A 36 -12.87 -2.93 -6.44
CA GLN A 36 -11.56 -3.11 -5.85
C GLN A 36 -10.47 -3.32 -6.92
N TRP A 37 -10.73 -4.10 -7.95
CA TRP A 37 -9.79 -4.29 -9.05
C TRP A 37 -9.58 -3.00 -9.87
N MET A 38 -10.62 -2.24 -10.10
CA MET A 38 -10.53 -0.95 -10.82
C MET A 38 -9.90 0.14 -9.94
N TRP A 39 -10.27 0.20 -8.66
CA TRP A 39 -9.75 1.19 -7.70
C TRP A 39 -8.33 0.88 -7.24
N GLY A 40 -7.99 -0.37 -7.09
CA GLY A 40 -6.64 -0.81 -6.74
C GLY A 40 -5.58 -0.43 -7.77
N GLY A 41 -5.98 0.23 -8.86
CA GLY A 41 -5.06 0.77 -9.85
C GLY A 41 -4.34 -0.30 -10.66
N MET A 42 -4.73 -1.57 -10.59
CA MET A 42 -4.04 -2.64 -11.32
C MET A 42 -3.98 -2.37 -12.82
N ILE A 43 -5.09 -1.97 -13.42
CA ILE A 43 -5.12 -1.62 -14.86
C ILE A 43 -4.23 -0.41 -15.13
N MET A 44 -4.31 0.63 -14.30
CA MET A 44 -3.45 1.80 -14.37
C MET A 44 -1.98 1.45 -14.23
N LEU A 45 -1.62 0.60 -13.26
CA LEU A 45 -0.23 0.16 -13.05
C LEU A 45 0.32 -0.60 -14.25
N VAL A 46 -0.47 -1.45 -14.90
CA VAL A 46 -0.07 -2.16 -16.12
C VAL A 46 0.18 -1.17 -17.26
N VAL A 47 -0.72 -0.20 -17.46
CA VAL A 47 -0.54 0.85 -18.47
C VAL A 47 0.68 1.71 -18.17
N PHE A 48 0.89 2.12 -16.91
CA PHE A 48 2.08 2.86 -16.49
C PHE A 48 3.36 2.05 -16.73
N ALA A 49 3.38 0.78 -16.37
CA ALA A 49 4.54 -0.08 -16.57
C ALA A 49 4.86 -0.26 -18.07
N ALA A 50 3.86 -0.49 -18.90
CA ALA A 50 4.04 -0.73 -20.31
C ALA A 50 4.49 0.52 -21.10
N PHE A 51 3.89 1.68 -20.83
CA PHE A 51 4.11 2.90 -21.63
C PHE A 51 4.98 3.94 -20.95
N MET A 52 4.78 4.19 -19.63
CA MET A 52 5.45 5.28 -18.93
C MET A 52 6.83 4.89 -18.37
N GLY A 53 7.10 3.60 -18.14
CA GLY A 53 8.35 3.16 -17.53
C GLY A 53 9.60 3.57 -18.30
N LYS A 54 9.56 3.49 -19.64
CA LYS A 54 10.66 3.94 -20.51
C LYS A 54 10.86 5.46 -20.46
N TRP A 55 9.79 6.23 -20.39
CA TRP A 55 9.84 7.70 -20.36
C TRP A 55 10.38 8.20 -19.04
N LEU A 56 9.91 7.65 -17.91
CA LEU A 56 10.41 7.96 -16.58
C LEU A 56 11.90 7.64 -16.46
N ARG A 57 12.34 6.49 -16.96
CA ARG A 57 13.77 6.13 -16.94
C ARG A 57 14.62 7.08 -17.79
N ARG A 58 14.11 7.53 -18.94
CA ARG A 58 14.82 8.47 -19.82
C ARG A 58 14.89 9.88 -19.26
N SER A 59 13.90 10.30 -18.47
CA SER A 59 13.85 11.65 -17.89
C SER A 59 14.95 11.90 -16.84
N LYS A 60 15.52 10.82 -16.27
CA LYS A 60 16.59 10.86 -15.24
C LYS A 60 16.25 11.74 -14.03
N VAL A 61 14.98 11.93 -13.73
CA VAL A 61 14.50 12.67 -12.56
C VAL A 61 14.25 11.71 -11.39
N MET A 62 14.46 12.21 -10.18
CA MET A 62 14.21 11.43 -8.96
C MET A 62 12.80 11.65 -8.39
N THR A 63 12.19 12.79 -8.69
CA THR A 63 10.89 13.16 -8.12
C THR A 63 9.89 13.56 -9.21
N GLY A 64 8.59 13.31 -8.96
CA GLY A 64 7.53 13.77 -9.85
C GLY A 64 7.46 15.30 -9.98
N ALA A 65 7.90 16.02 -8.93
CA ALA A 65 7.98 17.48 -8.96
C ALA A 65 9.04 17.98 -9.96
N GLU A 66 10.20 17.30 -10.04
CA GLU A 66 11.22 17.59 -11.07
C GLU A 66 10.70 17.26 -12.47
N TRP A 67 9.95 16.18 -12.62
CA TRP A 67 9.37 15.80 -13.89
C TRP A 67 8.43 16.86 -14.44
N MET A 68 7.69 17.56 -13.56
CA MET A 68 6.84 18.70 -13.97
C MET A 68 7.65 19.82 -14.62
N VAL A 69 8.85 20.13 -14.11
CA VAL A 69 9.74 21.14 -14.69
C VAL A 69 10.28 20.70 -16.06
N ILE A 70 10.62 19.42 -16.24
CA ILE A 70 11.04 18.90 -17.55
C ILE A 70 9.89 18.97 -18.56
N ARG A 71 8.67 18.67 -18.11
CA ARG A 71 7.49 18.63 -18.99
C ARG A 71 7.02 20.03 -19.43
N PHE A 72 7.00 20.98 -18.50
CA PHE A 72 6.43 22.32 -18.70
C PHE A 72 7.48 23.43 -18.85
N GLY A 73 8.77 23.08 -18.76
CA GLY A 73 9.85 24.04 -18.83
C GLY A 73 10.12 24.74 -17.50
N ASN A 74 11.21 25.52 -17.46
CA ASN A 74 11.66 26.22 -16.25
C ASN A 74 10.97 27.58 -16.04
N GLY A 75 9.97 27.91 -16.85
CA GLY A 75 9.19 29.13 -16.75
C GLY A 75 8.19 29.13 -15.59
N PRO A 76 7.40 30.23 -15.42
CA PRO A 76 6.43 30.35 -14.34
C PRO A 76 5.42 29.20 -14.29
N ALA A 77 4.97 28.69 -15.43
CA ALA A 77 4.04 27.56 -15.53
C ALA A 77 4.63 26.26 -14.98
N GLY A 78 5.91 25.95 -15.27
CA GLY A 78 6.59 24.78 -14.78
C GLY A 78 6.86 24.86 -13.28
N GLN A 79 7.22 26.02 -12.75
CA GLN A 79 7.40 26.24 -11.30
C GLN A 79 6.07 26.13 -10.54
N PHE A 80 4.99 26.65 -11.11
CA PHE A 80 3.65 26.50 -10.56
C PHE A 80 3.21 25.03 -10.49
N ALA A 81 3.37 24.28 -11.59
CA ALA A 81 3.07 22.86 -11.65
C ALA A 81 3.91 22.05 -10.62
N ARG A 82 5.20 22.36 -10.49
CA ARG A 82 6.08 21.78 -9.48
C ARG A 82 5.59 22.03 -8.06
N PHE A 83 5.22 23.26 -7.75
CA PHE A 83 4.72 23.65 -6.42
C PHE A 83 3.45 22.88 -6.07
N PHE A 84 2.45 22.89 -6.96
CA PHE A 84 1.19 22.16 -6.72
C PHE A 84 1.40 20.67 -6.58
N TYR A 85 2.26 20.07 -7.40
CA TYR A 85 2.61 18.65 -7.26
C TYR A 85 3.22 18.35 -5.88
N ALA A 86 4.13 19.19 -5.42
CA ALA A 86 4.76 19.03 -4.10
C ALA A 86 3.73 19.16 -2.97
N VAL A 87 2.85 20.15 -3.03
CA VAL A 87 1.77 20.33 -2.04
C VAL A 87 0.84 19.14 -2.01
N MET A 88 0.38 18.66 -3.18
CA MET A 88 -0.47 17.49 -3.27
C MET A 88 0.23 16.23 -2.74
N ALA A 89 1.51 16.05 -3.03
CA ALA A 89 2.29 14.93 -2.50
C ALA A 89 2.35 14.93 -0.96
N VAL A 90 2.53 16.11 -0.36
CA VAL A 90 2.54 16.25 1.11
C VAL A 90 1.16 15.92 1.69
N ILE A 91 0.07 16.44 1.11
CA ILE A 91 -1.29 16.18 1.56
C ILE A 91 -1.58 14.67 1.50
N ILE A 92 -1.26 14.03 0.39
CA ILE A 92 -1.45 12.57 0.21
C ILE A 92 -0.62 11.80 1.22
N ALA A 93 0.64 12.18 1.45
CA ALA A 93 1.51 11.52 2.43
C ALA A 93 0.92 11.61 3.85
N VAL A 94 0.47 12.78 4.27
CA VAL A 94 -0.17 12.98 5.59
C VAL A 94 -1.45 12.16 5.72
N ALA A 95 -2.30 12.15 4.69
CA ALA A 95 -3.53 11.36 4.68
C ALA A 95 -3.24 9.85 4.78
N PHE A 96 -2.21 9.37 4.05
CA PHE A 96 -1.81 7.96 4.08
C PHE A 96 -1.21 7.54 5.43
N ILE A 97 -0.43 8.43 6.06
CA ILE A 97 0.11 8.20 7.41
C ILE A 97 -1.04 8.09 8.42
N GLY A 98 -2.03 8.98 8.37
CA GLY A 98 -3.19 8.93 9.27
C GLY A 98 -4.06 7.67 9.04
N PHE A 99 -4.25 7.27 7.79
CA PHE A 99 -4.94 6.02 7.45
C PHE A 99 -4.19 4.79 7.99
N ALA A 100 -2.88 4.73 7.81
CA ALA A 100 -2.06 3.62 8.30
C ALA A 100 -2.02 3.59 9.84
N GLU A 101 -1.91 4.75 10.49
CA GLU A 101 -1.93 4.89 11.94
C GLU A 101 -3.22 4.31 12.53
N TYR A 102 -4.35 4.72 11.99
CA TYR A 102 -5.65 4.24 12.46
C TYR A 102 -5.80 2.73 12.26
N GLY A 103 -5.49 2.21 11.08
CA GLY A 103 -5.65 0.79 10.75
C GLY A 103 -4.73 -0.10 11.57
N VAL A 104 -3.44 0.23 11.65
CA VAL A 104 -2.46 -0.52 12.45
C VAL A 104 -2.80 -0.45 13.92
N GLY A 105 -3.22 0.72 14.43
CA GLY A 105 -3.61 0.90 15.82
C GLY A 105 -4.79 0.02 16.23
N GLN A 106 -5.85 -0.02 15.44
CA GLN A 106 -7.02 -0.86 15.70
C GLN A 106 -6.68 -2.36 15.61
N PHE A 107 -5.88 -2.75 14.62
CA PHE A 107 -5.44 -4.14 14.49
C PHE A 107 -4.65 -4.61 15.72
N LEU A 108 -3.66 -3.83 16.16
CA LEU A 108 -2.85 -4.16 17.31
C LEU A 108 -3.64 -4.14 18.62
N HIS A 109 -4.60 -3.24 18.77
CA HIS A 109 -5.44 -3.16 19.94
C HIS A 109 -6.25 -4.45 20.16
N THR A 110 -6.59 -5.18 19.09
CA THR A 110 -7.26 -6.48 19.18
C THR A 110 -6.40 -7.52 19.92
N PHE A 111 -5.07 -7.44 19.78
CA PHE A 111 -4.13 -8.36 20.44
C PHE A 111 -3.60 -7.83 21.78
N LEU A 112 -3.54 -6.51 21.93
CA LEU A 112 -2.99 -5.82 23.09
C LEU A 112 -3.98 -4.80 23.66
N PRO A 113 -5.13 -5.24 24.20
CA PRO A 113 -6.20 -4.34 24.65
C PRO A 113 -5.81 -3.46 25.85
N LYS A 114 -4.69 -3.77 26.50
CA LYS A 114 -4.16 -2.97 27.62
C LYS A 114 -3.67 -1.58 27.22
N TYR A 115 -3.25 -1.42 25.97
CA TYR A 115 -2.68 -0.17 25.45
C TYR A 115 -3.65 0.49 24.47
N GLY A 116 -3.72 1.82 24.48
CA GLY A 116 -4.55 2.55 23.53
C GLY A 116 -4.11 2.34 22.07
N PRO A 117 -5.04 2.29 21.10
CA PRO A 117 -4.71 2.02 19.69
C PRO A 117 -3.73 3.05 19.12
N HIS A 118 -3.91 4.33 19.41
CA HIS A 118 -3.00 5.39 18.97
C HIS A 118 -1.58 5.24 19.55
N THR A 119 -1.45 4.84 20.80
CA THR A 119 -0.13 4.63 21.44
C THR A 119 0.64 3.50 20.75
N LEU A 120 -0.05 2.39 20.43
CA LEU A 120 0.55 1.25 19.74
C LEU A 120 0.99 1.64 18.32
N ALA A 121 0.14 2.33 17.57
CA ALA A 121 0.44 2.78 16.24
C ALA A 121 1.63 3.74 16.20
N ILE A 122 1.62 4.79 17.02
CA ILE A 122 2.69 5.79 17.08
C ILE A 122 4.02 5.14 17.49
N THR A 123 4.00 4.19 18.42
CA THR A 123 5.22 3.47 18.83
C THR A 123 5.81 2.69 17.68
N LEU A 124 5.01 1.91 16.95
CA LEU A 124 5.49 1.16 15.78
C LEU A 124 5.97 2.08 14.65
N MET A 125 5.23 3.15 14.36
CA MET A 125 5.63 4.12 13.34
C MET A 125 6.92 4.84 13.74
N GLY A 126 7.12 5.14 15.03
CA GLY A 126 8.36 5.70 15.54
C GLY A 126 9.56 4.75 15.32
N ILE A 127 9.40 3.48 15.63
CA ILE A 127 10.41 2.45 15.36
C ILE A 127 10.71 2.37 13.86
N ALA A 128 9.66 2.36 13.03
CA ALA A 128 9.81 2.33 11.58
C ALA A 128 10.55 3.57 11.04
N ALA A 129 10.25 4.76 11.56
CA ALA A 129 10.93 5.99 11.18
C ALA A 129 12.43 5.95 11.55
N VAL A 130 12.76 5.47 12.76
CA VAL A 130 14.15 5.37 13.22
C VAL A 130 14.97 4.45 12.32
N TYR A 131 14.49 3.23 12.05
CA TYR A 131 15.26 2.32 11.20
C TYR A 131 15.32 2.79 9.74
N THR A 132 14.27 3.44 9.24
CA THR A 132 14.25 3.99 7.88
C THR A 132 15.27 5.10 7.71
N VAL A 133 15.37 6.01 8.69
CA VAL A 133 16.37 7.08 8.69
C VAL A 133 17.80 6.52 8.82
N ALA A 134 18.00 5.53 9.69
CA ALA A 134 19.30 4.93 9.92
C ALA A 134 19.82 4.10 8.73
N ALA A 135 18.96 3.33 8.09
CA ALA A 135 19.33 2.40 7.02
C ALA A 135 19.16 2.97 5.59
N GLY A 136 18.42 4.07 5.45
CA GLY A 136 18.16 4.70 4.16
C GLY A 136 17.45 3.78 3.16
N LEU A 137 17.60 4.09 1.86
CA LEU A 137 16.90 3.37 0.79
C LEU A 137 17.23 1.86 0.75
N TYR A 138 18.46 1.48 1.02
CA TYR A 138 18.87 0.08 1.01
C TYR A 138 18.19 -0.72 2.10
N GLY A 139 18.05 -0.17 3.30
CA GLY A 139 17.34 -0.79 4.40
C GLY A 139 15.86 -0.96 4.11
N VAL A 140 15.23 0.05 3.52
CA VAL A 140 13.81 -0.03 3.12
C VAL A 140 13.58 -1.12 2.07
N VAL A 141 14.46 -1.25 1.06
CA VAL A 141 14.35 -2.30 0.05
C VAL A 141 14.56 -3.69 0.65
N LEU A 142 15.51 -3.85 1.57
CA LEU A 142 15.77 -5.13 2.23
C LEU A 142 14.61 -5.55 3.15
N THR A 143 14.12 -4.64 3.97
CA THR A 143 12.96 -4.91 4.84
C THR A 143 11.69 -5.19 4.01
N GLY A 144 11.47 -4.45 2.94
CA GLY A 144 10.36 -4.70 2.00
C GLY A 144 10.46 -6.07 1.34
N PHE A 145 11.65 -6.55 1.00
CA PHE A 145 11.84 -7.89 0.50
C PHE A 145 11.50 -8.97 1.53
N ILE A 146 11.93 -8.80 2.78
CA ILE A 146 11.58 -9.72 3.87
C ILE A 146 10.07 -9.73 4.10
N GLN A 147 9.44 -8.56 4.14
CA GLN A 147 7.99 -8.42 4.25
C GLN A 147 7.26 -9.14 3.11
N PHE A 148 7.74 -9.02 1.87
CA PHE A 148 7.19 -9.74 0.72
C PHE A 148 7.23 -11.27 0.92
N CYS A 149 8.34 -11.81 1.38
CA CYS A 149 8.48 -13.25 1.66
C CYS A 149 7.50 -13.72 2.75
N LEU A 150 7.37 -12.95 3.84
CA LEU A 150 6.42 -13.26 4.92
C LEU A 150 4.97 -13.21 4.44
N MET A 151 4.63 -12.20 3.65
CA MET A 151 3.31 -12.04 3.04
C MET A 151 2.98 -13.22 2.11
N LEU A 152 3.94 -13.65 1.28
CA LEU A 152 3.76 -14.79 0.37
C LEU A 152 3.48 -16.07 1.17
N ILE A 153 4.25 -16.34 2.21
CA ILE A 153 4.05 -17.51 3.08
C ILE A 153 2.66 -17.45 3.73
N GLY A 154 2.30 -16.30 4.33
CA GLY A 154 0.99 -16.11 4.94
C GLY A 154 -0.16 -16.30 3.96
N SER A 155 -0.05 -15.76 2.76
CA SER A 155 -1.06 -15.93 1.70
C SER A 155 -1.19 -17.40 1.27
N CYS A 156 -0.07 -18.12 1.11
CA CYS A 156 -0.11 -19.54 0.79
C CYS A 156 -0.80 -20.36 1.89
N VAL A 157 -0.51 -20.08 3.16
CA VAL A 157 -1.16 -20.74 4.28
C VAL A 157 -2.67 -20.48 4.27
N LEU A 158 -3.09 -19.23 4.05
CA LEU A 158 -4.51 -18.89 3.98
C LEU A 158 -5.21 -19.58 2.81
N ILE A 159 -4.59 -19.66 1.63
CA ILE A 159 -5.13 -20.37 0.47
C ILE A 159 -5.30 -21.85 0.79
N VAL A 160 -4.28 -22.48 1.37
CA VAL A 160 -4.34 -23.89 1.78
C VAL A 160 -5.47 -24.11 2.79
N MET A 161 -5.58 -23.27 3.79
CA MET A 161 -6.67 -23.35 4.78
C MET A 161 -8.06 -23.18 4.14
N ALA A 162 -8.20 -22.24 3.22
CA ALA A 162 -9.47 -22.00 2.54
C ALA A 162 -9.89 -23.17 1.63
N VAL A 163 -8.93 -23.84 0.97
CA VAL A 163 -9.22 -24.97 0.07
C VAL A 163 -9.47 -26.26 0.84
N PHE A 164 -8.69 -26.52 1.90
CA PHE A 164 -8.76 -27.80 2.62
C PHE A 164 -9.67 -27.80 3.86
N ARG A 165 -10.17 -26.64 4.30
CA ARG A 165 -11.15 -26.48 5.36
C ARG A 165 -12.33 -25.61 4.95
N PRO A 166 -13.08 -25.95 3.88
CA PRO A 166 -14.34 -25.30 3.65
C PRO A 166 -15.29 -25.74 4.77
N ASP A 167 -15.73 -24.81 5.62
CA ASP A 167 -16.82 -25.11 6.54
C ASP A 167 -18.12 -25.18 5.72
N PRO A 168 -18.71 -26.36 5.52
CA PRO A 168 -19.88 -26.52 4.66
C PRO A 168 -21.09 -25.75 5.20
N ALA A 169 -21.16 -25.52 6.52
CA ALA A 169 -22.21 -24.72 7.14
C ALA A 169 -22.10 -23.24 6.76
N TYR A 170 -20.90 -22.70 6.66
CA TYR A 170 -20.65 -21.31 6.27
C TYR A 170 -20.98 -21.07 4.79
N LEU A 171 -20.61 -22.01 3.92
CA LEU A 171 -20.96 -21.95 2.49
C LEU A 171 -22.48 -22.08 2.25
N ALA A 172 -23.16 -22.97 2.98
CA ALA A 172 -24.60 -23.13 2.90
C ALA A 172 -25.36 -21.87 3.37
N ALA A 173 -24.90 -21.20 4.41
CA ALA A 173 -25.49 -19.94 4.89
C ALA A 173 -25.33 -18.79 3.88
N GLN A 174 -24.21 -18.72 3.16
CA GLN A 174 -24.00 -17.70 2.11
C GLN A 174 -24.79 -17.97 0.82
N MET A 175 -25.09 -19.23 0.50
CA MET A 175 -25.93 -19.59 -0.66
C MET A 175 -27.41 -19.38 -0.39
N ALA A 176 -27.83 -19.28 0.88
CA ALA A 176 -29.23 -19.11 1.30
C ALA A 176 -29.64 -17.63 1.49
N SER A 177 -28.68 -16.70 1.47
CA SER A 177 -28.89 -15.24 1.55
C SER A 177 -28.83 -14.59 0.15
#